data_dc16d566d443efebb2c6ee47f945e060
#
_entry.id   dc16d566d443efebb2c6ee47f945e060
#
_cell.length_a   1.000
_cell.length_b   1.000
_cell.length_c   1.000
_cell.angle_alpha   90.00
_cell.angle_beta   90.00
_cell.angle_gamma   90.00
#
_symmetry.space_group_name_H-M   'P 1'
#
loop_
_entity.id
_entity.type
_entity.pdbx_description
1 polymer ?
#
loop_
_entity_poly.entity_id
_entity_poly.type
_entity_poly.pdbx_seq_one_letter_code
_entity_poly.pdbx_strand_id
1 'polypeptide(L)'
;MHFVSRVVFAMMLFAIVCTTWLLLAGIQPVQNPGDLARFGVLIFQLIAPFQLIVLLFMAALAGTIAVSHEKDKQTLILLLMTSLSNTEMVLGKIGAGLLATMNAFLASLPIVFSLTLLGGVSLEQVFACAWVTFCSLVASATLGATIAFWREKTFQSIAVTMLIIALWLSICEVIASGNVPMISPKVATLLSPIRAIMDVTQPIATENVLPFVLPGGNAAPSGLVLLGIGMALTILSMRMLRIWNPSRERRGGNFEADEPEALRDTSNPKSIDSSQRQVKAWKVRAPRRVWNNPVLWREMRTWAYGRKVLLIRLAYLAFGLMVAFGVRQFVLNGLALQETTYQDELVPTTVSLLAPFFVLSLIVINALAVNSITNERDGGALDLLLVTEISPSEFLFGKIFGVLFVTKEMVVAPLLLCLYLWSQSALTTENLLFTLITLLVMDLFVAMLGIHCGMIYSQSRAAIGTSLGTVFFLFLGVATCMLIMLMFRGSFGRQLAPFLFIILGGGIGLYVALGSRNPSPAITISSFLLPFLTFFAITSFILRDQELAVFSVVSLSYAFATAAMMIPALSEFDFAFGRSRTADEE
;
A
#
# COMPACT_ATOMS: atom_id res chain seq x y z
N MET A 1 19.75 -4.33 -0.36
CA MET A 1 18.35 -3.88 -0.45
C MET A 1 18.18 -2.42 -0.01
N HIS A 2 18.65 -2.01 1.18
CA HIS A 2 18.57 -0.63 1.67
C HIS A 2 19.27 0.42 0.79
N PHE A 3 20.38 0.08 0.14
CA PHE A 3 21.07 0.98 -0.80
C PHE A 3 20.21 1.27 -2.02
N VAL A 4 19.63 0.24 -2.63
CA VAL A 4 18.80 0.38 -3.84
C VAL A 4 17.55 1.23 -3.56
N SER A 5 16.83 0.97 -2.46
CA SER A 5 15.63 1.76 -2.14
C SER A 5 15.94 3.24 -1.90
N ARG A 6 17.07 3.53 -1.25
CA ARG A 6 17.55 4.91 -1.03
C ARG A 6 17.88 5.62 -2.34
N VAL A 7 18.61 4.94 -3.24
CA VAL A 7 19.01 5.50 -4.54
C VAL A 7 17.77 5.73 -5.40
N VAL A 8 16.85 4.76 -5.48
CA VAL A 8 15.61 4.90 -6.24
C VAL A 8 14.77 6.06 -5.72
N PHE A 9 14.64 6.20 -4.40
CA PHE A 9 13.88 7.32 -3.81
C PHE A 9 14.52 8.69 -4.12
N ALA A 10 15.84 8.80 -3.96
CA ALA A 10 16.54 10.05 -4.29
C ALA A 10 16.46 10.38 -5.79
N MET A 11 16.62 9.38 -6.67
CA MET A 11 16.44 9.56 -8.11
C MET A 11 15.02 9.99 -8.49
N MET A 12 14.01 9.49 -7.80
CA MET A 12 12.62 9.86 -8.03
C MET A 12 12.35 11.33 -7.66
N LEU A 13 12.87 11.80 -6.52
CA LEU A 13 12.81 13.21 -6.15
C LEU A 13 13.57 14.10 -7.15
N PHE A 14 14.76 13.67 -7.55
CA PHE A 14 15.56 14.39 -8.54
C PHE A 14 14.85 14.43 -9.91
N ALA A 15 14.20 13.34 -10.33
CA ALA A 15 13.42 13.32 -11.56
C ALA A 15 12.26 14.34 -11.53
N ILE A 16 11.58 14.51 -10.39
CA ILE A 16 10.54 15.54 -10.20
C ILE A 16 11.15 16.94 -10.37
N VAL A 17 12.30 17.21 -9.76
CA VAL A 17 13.00 18.51 -9.91
C VAL A 17 13.36 18.77 -11.36
N CYS A 18 13.98 17.80 -12.04
CA CYS A 18 14.39 17.95 -13.44
C CYS A 18 13.19 18.15 -14.37
N THR A 19 12.11 17.38 -14.17
CA THR A 19 10.89 17.49 -14.98
C THR A 19 10.27 18.88 -14.82
N THR A 20 10.15 19.36 -13.59
CA THR A 20 9.56 20.68 -13.29
C THR A 20 10.45 21.81 -13.84
N TRP A 21 11.76 21.68 -13.74
CA TRP A 21 12.72 22.64 -14.31
C TRP A 21 12.59 22.72 -15.83
N LEU A 22 12.57 21.59 -16.52
CA LEU A 22 12.46 21.54 -17.98
C LEU A 22 11.13 22.11 -18.48
N LEU A 23 10.05 21.89 -17.73
CA LEU A 23 8.73 22.47 -18.05
C LEU A 23 8.77 24.00 -17.93
N LEU A 24 9.33 24.51 -16.83
CA LEU A 24 9.41 25.97 -16.64
C LEU A 24 10.30 26.63 -17.70
N ALA A 25 11.51 26.09 -17.91
CA ALA A 25 12.45 26.61 -18.90
C ALA A 25 11.90 26.58 -20.33
N GLY A 26 10.99 25.63 -20.63
CA GLY A 26 10.31 25.54 -21.93
C GLY A 26 9.13 26.52 -22.11
N ILE A 27 8.56 27.05 -21.02
CA ILE A 27 7.36 27.92 -21.06
C ILE A 27 7.75 29.38 -20.86
N GLN A 28 8.66 29.68 -19.93
CA GLN A 28 9.10 31.03 -19.58
C GLN A 28 10.63 31.08 -19.49
N PRO A 29 11.29 32.00 -20.24
CA PRO A 29 12.72 32.23 -20.01
C PRO A 29 12.92 32.79 -18.61
N VAL A 30 13.70 32.10 -17.78
CA VAL A 30 14.06 32.55 -16.45
C VAL A 30 15.03 33.71 -16.62
N GLN A 31 14.55 34.95 -16.50
CA GLN A 31 15.34 36.16 -16.71
C GLN A 31 15.64 36.91 -15.40
N ASN A 32 14.76 36.70 -14.39
CA ASN A 32 14.86 37.44 -13.13
C ASN A 32 15.02 36.50 -11.92
N PRO A 33 15.70 36.95 -10.85
CA PRO A 33 15.75 36.19 -9.58
C PRO A 33 14.37 35.86 -9.00
N GLY A 34 13.36 36.69 -9.26
CA GLY A 34 11.98 36.44 -8.83
C GLY A 34 11.33 35.22 -9.51
N ASP A 35 11.66 34.96 -10.78
CA ASP A 35 11.16 33.78 -11.50
C ASP A 35 11.76 32.51 -10.90
N LEU A 36 13.04 32.57 -10.51
CA LEU A 36 13.74 31.46 -9.87
C LEU A 36 13.17 31.18 -8.48
N ALA A 37 12.88 32.21 -7.69
CA ALA A 37 12.25 32.09 -6.38
C ALA A 37 10.85 31.47 -6.47
N ARG A 38 10.03 31.91 -7.43
CA ARG A 38 8.70 31.33 -7.71
C ARG A 38 8.80 29.85 -8.07
N PHE A 39 9.78 29.49 -8.88
CA PHE A 39 10.06 28.10 -9.22
C PHE A 39 10.44 27.28 -7.99
N GLY A 40 11.30 27.80 -7.10
CA GLY A 40 11.67 27.15 -5.84
C GLY A 40 10.44 26.81 -4.98
N VAL A 41 9.50 27.76 -4.84
CA VAL A 41 8.24 27.54 -4.11
C VAL A 41 7.40 26.44 -4.75
N LEU A 42 7.21 26.46 -6.07
CA LEU A 42 6.41 25.45 -6.79
C LEU A 42 6.98 24.04 -6.62
N ILE A 43 8.30 23.88 -6.76
CA ILE A 43 8.94 22.57 -6.53
C ILE A 43 8.78 22.14 -5.08
N PHE A 44 8.95 23.04 -4.11
CA PHE A 44 8.81 22.71 -2.71
C PHE A 44 7.39 22.24 -2.37
N GLN A 45 6.37 22.92 -2.91
CA GLN A 45 4.96 22.53 -2.78
C GLN A 45 4.66 21.15 -3.36
N LEU A 46 5.40 20.71 -4.37
CA LEU A 46 5.24 19.39 -4.98
C LEU A 46 6.03 18.32 -4.22
N ILE A 47 7.30 18.58 -3.90
CA ILE A 47 8.20 17.59 -3.31
C ILE A 47 7.85 17.30 -1.86
N ALA A 48 7.48 18.30 -1.06
CA ALA A 48 7.25 18.10 0.37
C ALA A 48 6.09 17.12 0.67
N PRO A 49 4.88 17.25 0.10
CA PRO A 49 3.82 16.28 0.31
C PRO A 49 4.13 14.93 -0.34
N PHE A 50 4.76 14.91 -1.52
CA PHE A 50 5.19 13.67 -2.17
C PHE A 50 6.15 12.88 -1.28
N GLN A 51 7.21 13.51 -0.78
CA GLN A 51 8.19 12.91 0.13
C GLN A 51 7.50 12.36 1.40
N LEU A 52 6.60 13.15 2.01
CA LEU A 52 5.87 12.74 3.20
C LEU A 52 5.07 11.46 2.94
N ILE A 53 4.26 11.43 1.87
CA ILE A 53 3.39 10.29 1.55
C ILE A 53 4.21 9.02 1.31
N VAL A 54 5.29 9.11 0.53
CA VAL A 54 6.18 7.97 0.26
C VAL A 54 6.80 7.44 1.55
N LEU A 55 7.38 8.32 2.36
CA LEU A 55 8.07 7.92 3.59
C LEU A 55 7.11 7.38 4.64
N LEU A 56 5.92 7.96 4.77
CA LEU A 56 4.87 7.48 5.67
C LEU A 56 4.44 6.05 5.32
N PHE A 57 4.20 5.79 4.03
CA PHE A 57 3.83 4.46 3.53
C PHE A 57 4.98 3.45 3.72
N MET A 58 6.20 3.82 3.33
CA MET A 58 7.38 2.95 3.50
C MET A 58 7.65 2.65 4.98
N ALA A 59 7.50 3.62 5.88
CA ALA A 59 7.72 3.44 7.31
C ALA A 59 6.68 2.50 7.93
N ALA A 60 5.41 2.67 7.57
CA ALA A 60 4.34 1.79 8.00
C ALA A 60 4.57 0.34 7.56
N LEU A 61 4.96 0.13 6.30
CA LEU A 61 5.31 -1.20 5.77
C LEU A 61 6.53 -1.79 6.48
N ALA A 62 7.61 -1.01 6.62
CA ALA A 62 8.85 -1.48 7.23
C ALA A 62 8.64 -1.88 8.70
N GLY A 63 7.90 -1.08 9.47
CA GLY A 63 7.52 -1.40 10.84
C GLY A 63 6.68 -2.67 10.94
N THR A 64 5.69 -2.82 10.05
CA THR A 64 4.84 -4.02 10.00
C THR A 64 5.64 -5.27 9.64
N ILE A 65 6.45 -5.22 8.58
CA ILE A 65 7.21 -6.37 8.09
C ILE A 65 8.30 -6.79 9.08
N ALA A 66 8.93 -5.84 9.80
CA ALA A 66 9.98 -6.13 10.78
C ALA A 66 9.51 -7.08 11.90
N VAL A 67 8.24 -7.03 12.26
CA VAL A 67 7.64 -7.88 13.30
C VAL A 67 6.94 -9.09 12.69
N SER A 68 6.13 -8.90 11.64
CA SER A 68 5.31 -9.97 11.06
C SER A 68 6.15 -11.13 10.54
N HIS A 69 7.29 -10.85 9.93
CA HIS A 69 8.18 -11.88 9.40
C HIS A 69 8.71 -12.82 10.48
N GLU A 70 8.99 -12.31 11.69
CA GLU A 70 9.40 -13.14 12.83
C GLU A 70 8.25 -14.03 13.31
N LYS A 71 7.01 -13.55 13.21
CA LYS A 71 5.82 -14.33 13.54
C LYS A 71 5.56 -15.44 12.52
N ASP A 72 5.68 -15.14 11.24
CA ASP A 72 5.46 -16.13 10.18
C ASP A 72 6.50 -17.27 10.26
N LYS A 73 7.77 -16.94 10.57
CA LYS A 73 8.83 -17.90 10.82
C LYS A 73 8.81 -18.53 12.21
N GLN A 74 7.87 -18.15 13.07
CA GLN A 74 7.77 -18.59 14.48
C GLN A 74 9.02 -18.28 15.33
N THR A 75 9.94 -17.44 14.86
CA THR A 75 11.15 -17.04 15.58
C THR A 75 10.87 -16.05 16.70
N LEU A 76 9.77 -15.31 16.65
CA LEU A 76 9.35 -14.39 17.70
C LEU A 76 9.15 -15.12 19.04
N ILE A 77 8.61 -16.33 19.02
CA ILE A 77 8.40 -17.15 20.23
C ILE A 77 9.74 -17.51 20.86
N LEU A 78 10.73 -17.88 20.05
CA LEU A 78 12.08 -18.18 20.52
C LEU A 78 12.73 -16.95 21.17
N LEU A 79 12.55 -15.76 20.58
CA LEU A 79 13.02 -14.50 21.17
C LEU A 79 12.33 -14.20 22.51
N LEU A 80 11.03 -14.48 22.65
CA LEU A 80 10.29 -14.29 23.89
C LEU A 80 10.70 -15.25 25.01
N MET A 81 11.35 -16.37 24.69
CA MET A 81 11.90 -17.33 25.64
C MET A 81 13.33 -16.96 26.13
N THR A 82 13.97 -15.99 25.48
CA THR A 82 15.26 -15.45 25.94
C THR A 82 15.08 -14.48 27.12
N SER A 83 16.18 -14.09 27.76
CA SER A 83 16.21 -13.13 28.88
C SER A 83 15.95 -11.68 28.45
N LEU A 84 15.62 -11.42 27.19
CA LEU A 84 15.36 -10.07 26.67
C LEU A 84 14.12 -9.44 27.33
N SER A 85 14.27 -8.19 27.73
CA SER A 85 13.15 -7.38 28.23
C SER A 85 12.17 -7.01 27.10
N ASN A 86 10.91 -6.76 27.45
CA ASN A 86 9.92 -6.30 26.48
C ASN A 86 10.33 -5.00 25.80
N THR A 87 11.01 -4.11 26.55
CA THR A 87 11.49 -2.82 26.03
C THR A 87 12.55 -3.00 24.96
N GLU A 88 13.56 -3.84 25.22
CA GLU A 88 14.63 -4.13 24.25
C GLU A 88 14.07 -4.75 22.97
N MET A 89 13.15 -5.69 23.11
CA MET A 89 12.54 -6.36 21.97
C MET A 89 11.70 -5.39 21.11
N VAL A 90 10.82 -4.59 21.73
CA VAL A 90 9.95 -3.66 21.01
C VAL A 90 10.78 -2.55 20.37
N LEU A 91 11.69 -1.92 21.11
CA LEU A 91 12.54 -0.85 20.57
C LEU A 91 13.49 -1.37 19.49
N GLY A 92 14.07 -2.56 19.66
CA GLY A 92 14.92 -3.18 18.65
C GLY A 92 14.19 -3.45 17.34
N LYS A 93 12.94 -3.93 17.38
CA LYS A 93 12.14 -4.20 16.18
C LYS A 93 11.65 -2.92 15.51
N ILE A 94 11.16 -1.94 16.27
CA ILE A 94 10.77 -0.63 15.74
C ILE A 94 12.00 0.06 15.14
N GLY A 95 13.14 0.07 15.86
CA GLY A 95 14.39 0.64 15.37
C GLY A 95 14.89 0.00 14.08
N ALA A 96 14.82 -1.32 13.96
CA ALA A 96 15.19 -2.03 12.73
C ALA A 96 14.30 -1.65 11.53
N GLY A 97 12.99 -1.49 11.74
CA GLY A 97 12.06 -0.99 10.72
C GLY A 97 12.33 0.47 10.33
N LEU A 98 12.58 1.32 11.34
CA LEU A 98 12.87 2.74 11.14
C LEU A 98 14.19 2.98 10.40
N LEU A 99 15.21 2.17 10.64
CA LEU A 99 16.55 2.38 10.10
C LEU A 99 16.57 2.40 8.56
N ALA A 100 15.75 1.55 7.94
CA ALA A 100 15.62 1.50 6.49
C ALA A 100 15.01 2.79 5.91
N THR A 101 13.93 3.26 6.52
CA THR A 101 13.20 4.45 6.07
C THR A 101 13.90 5.75 6.46
N MET A 102 14.61 5.75 7.60
CA MET A 102 15.46 6.87 8.01
C MET A 102 16.58 7.13 7.01
N ASN A 103 17.20 6.08 6.45
CA ASN A 103 18.20 6.23 5.40
C ASN A 103 17.64 6.88 4.14
N ALA A 104 16.40 6.57 3.76
CA ALA A 104 15.73 7.23 2.63
C ALA A 104 15.40 8.70 2.96
N PHE A 105 14.90 8.97 4.17
CA PHE A 105 14.65 10.33 4.64
C PHE A 105 15.92 11.19 4.63
N LEU A 106 17.03 10.69 5.18
CA LEU A 106 18.32 11.41 5.19
C LEU A 106 18.83 11.66 3.77
N ALA A 107 18.62 10.73 2.84
CA ALA A 107 19.00 10.91 1.44
C ALA A 107 18.17 12.00 0.72
N SER A 108 16.95 12.28 1.16
CA SER A 108 16.12 13.34 0.59
C SER A 108 16.46 14.74 1.11
N LEU A 109 17.03 14.86 2.30
CA LEU A 109 17.33 16.15 2.91
C LEU A 109 18.23 17.06 2.03
N PRO A 110 19.35 16.59 1.45
CA PRO A 110 20.16 17.44 0.58
C PRO A 110 19.38 18.02 -0.61
N ILE A 111 18.44 17.23 -1.18
CA ILE A 111 17.61 17.69 -2.31
C ILE A 111 16.66 18.79 -1.85
N VAL A 112 15.99 18.62 -0.71
CA VAL A 112 15.07 19.64 -0.17
C VAL A 112 15.82 20.89 0.28
N PHE A 113 16.99 20.73 0.92
CA PHE A 113 17.84 21.86 1.30
C PHE A 113 18.35 22.64 0.08
N SER A 114 18.66 21.97 -1.04
CA SER A 114 19.10 22.65 -2.26
C SER A 114 18.06 23.61 -2.85
N LEU A 115 16.76 23.40 -2.54
CA LEU A 115 15.70 24.30 -3.00
C LEU A 115 15.80 25.70 -2.39
N THR A 116 16.41 25.85 -1.21
CA THR A 116 16.66 27.18 -0.61
C THR A 116 17.60 28.04 -1.45
N LEU A 117 18.49 27.40 -2.24
CA LEU A 117 19.41 28.10 -3.14
C LEU A 117 18.71 28.74 -4.36
N LEU A 118 17.53 28.23 -4.71
CA LEU A 118 16.69 28.79 -5.78
C LEU A 118 15.98 30.07 -5.30
N GLY A 119 15.91 30.30 -4.00
CA GLY A 119 15.11 31.38 -3.40
C GLY A 119 13.64 31.00 -3.23
N GLY A 120 12.86 31.89 -2.59
CA GLY A 120 11.43 31.71 -2.35
C GLY A 120 11.04 30.71 -1.24
N VAL A 121 11.98 29.87 -0.78
CA VAL A 121 11.80 28.93 0.32
C VAL A 121 12.78 29.26 1.44
N SER A 122 12.27 29.45 2.66
CA SER A 122 13.11 29.74 3.82
C SER A 122 13.71 28.46 4.42
N LEU A 123 14.86 28.56 5.06
CA LEU A 123 15.45 27.46 5.83
C LEU A 123 14.50 26.96 6.93
N GLU A 124 13.74 27.87 7.54
CA GLU A 124 12.75 27.54 8.55
C GLU A 124 11.66 26.61 8.01
N GLN A 125 11.14 26.88 6.80
CA GLN A 125 10.16 25.99 6.12
C GLN A 125 10.74 24.60 5.84
N VAL A 126 12.01 24.54 5.41
CA VAL A 126 12.67 23.26 5.17
C VAL A 126 12.86 22.46 6.46
N PHE A 127 13.27 23.11 7.56
CA PHE A 127 13.37 22.45 8.87
C PHE A 127 12.01 22.01 9.40
N ALA A 128 10.97 22.83 9.25
CA ALA A 128 9.61 22.48 9.64
C ALA A 128 9.08 21.27 8.84
N CYS A 129 9.32 21.25 7.52
CA CYS A 129 8.99 20.12 6.67
C CYS A 129 9.73 18.84 7.10
N ALA A 130 11.03 18.93 7.36
CA ALA A 130 11.84 17.82 7.83
C ALA A 130 11.35 17.30 9.19
N TRP A 131 10.99 18.19 10.11
CA TRP A 131 10.46 17.86 11.42
C TRP A 131 9.14 17.08 11.33
N VAL A 132 8.14 17.60 10.61
CA VAL A 132 6.84 16.92 10.42
C VAL A 132 7.03 15.57 9.75
N THR A 133 7.87 15.50 8.71
CA THR A 133 8.16 14.24 8.00
C THR A 133 8.80 13.21 8.93
N PHE A 134 9.80 13.60 9.71
CA PHE A 134 10.44 12.72 10.69
C PHE A 134 9.45 12.19 11.74
N CYS A 135 8.64 13.06 12.33
CA CYS A 135 7.65 12.67 13.33
C CYS A 135 6.58 11.73 12.76
N SER A 136 6.15 11.99 11.53
CA SER A 136 5.19 11.14 10.79
C SER A 136 5.77 9.76 10.50
N LEU A 137 7.05 9.70 10.13
CA LEU A 137 7.80 8.46 9.87
C LEU A 137 7.87 7.61 11.14
N VAL A 138 8.19 8.20 12.30
CA VAL A 138 8.21 7.50 13.58
C VAL A 138 6.82 7.00 13.96
N ALA A 139 5.79 7.85 13.86
CA ALA A 139 4.41 7.49 14.20
C ALA A 139 3.87 6.34 13.33
N SER A 140 4.12 6.38 12.01
CA SER A 140 3.64 5.35 11.08
C SER A 140 4.37 4.02 11.25
N ALA A 141 5.69 4.03 11.49
CA ALA A 141 6.45 2.81 11.76
C ALA A 141 6.04 2.15 13.08
N THR A 142 5.84 2.94 14.14
CA THR A 142 5.36 2.44 15.43
C THR A 142 3.96 1.88 15.33
N LEU A 143 3.06 2.51 14.57
CA LEU A 143 1.72 2.00 14.29
C LEU A 143 1.79 0.63 13.60
N GLY A 144 2.58 0.51 12.53
CA GLY A 144 2.76 -0.73 11.80
C GLY A 144 3.30 -1.86 12.69
N ALA A 145 4.32 -1.58 13.49
CA ALA A 145 4.91 -2.54 14.42
C ALA A 145 3.90 -2.97 15.51
N THR A 146 3.15 -2.03 16.09
CA THR A 146 2.13 -2.30 17.12
C THR A 146 1.06 -3.25 16.61
N ILE A 147 0.55 -2.99 15.39
CA ILE A 147 -0.46 -3.85 14.77
C ILE A 147 0.12 -5.22 14.45
N ALA A 148 1.38 -5.29 14.02
CA ALA A 148 2.06 -6.55 13.76
C ALA A 148 2.32 -7.36 15.03
N PHE A 149 2.59 -6.75 16.18
CA PHE A 149 2.62 -7.44 17.47
C PHE A 149 1.26 -8.00 17.87
N TRP A 150 0.18 -7.29 17.54
CA TRP A 150 -1.18 -7.72 17.86
C TRP A 150 -1.73 -8.80 16.92
N ARG A 151 -1.45 -8.73 15.59
CA ARG A 151 -1.98 -9.67 14.59
C ARG A 151 -1.06 -10.85 14.36
N GLU A 152 -1.64 -11.99 13.95
CA GLU A 152 -0.89 -13.24 13.76
C GLU A 152 -0.31 -13.39 12.35
N LYS A 153 -1.02 -12.89 11.33
CA LYS A 153 -0.68 -13.06 9.91
C LYS A 153 -0.19 -11.75 9.30
N THR A 154 0.87 -11.81 8.47
CA THR A 154 1.45 -10.63 7.80
C THR A 154 0.42 -9.86 6.98
N PHE A 155 -0.41 -10.53 6.18
CA PHE A 155 -1.49 -9.89 5.44
C PHE A 155 -2.42 -9.06 6.34
N GLN A 156 -2.87 -9.65 7.45
CA GLN A 156 -3.76 -8.96 8.38
C GLN A 156 -3.12 -7.70 8.98
N SER A 157 -1.82 -7.79 9.31
CA SER A 157 -1.06 -6.67 9.86
C SER A 157 -0.95 -5.53 8.85
N ILE A 158 -0.59 -5.82 7.61
CA ILE A 158 -0.46 -4.83 6.53
C ILE A 158 -1.82 -4.19 6.23
N ALA A 159 -2.86 -5.01 6.00
CA ALA A 159 -4.19 -4.52 5.66
C ALA A 159 -4.78 -3.62 6.74
N VAL A 160 -4.66 -4.01 8.02
CA VAL A 160 -5.14 -3.19 9.15
C VAL A 160 -4.32 -1.92 9.30
N THR A 161 -3.00 -1.96 9.13
CA THR A 161 -2.14 -0.77 9.20
C THR A 161 -2.53 0.25 8.13
N MET A 162 -2.68 -0.20 6.87
CA MET A 162 -3.07 0.68 5.76
C MET A 162 -4.48 1.24 5.94
N LEU A 163 -5.41 0.41 6.41
CA LEU A 163 -6.77 0.82 6.70
C LEU A 163 -6.83 1.90 7.79
N ILE A 164 -6.06 1.74 8.89
CA ILE A 164 -6.03 2.72 9.98
C ILE A 164 -5.42 4.04 9.50
N ILE A 165 -4.35 4.00 8.70
CA ILE A 165 -3.75 5.22 8.13
C ILE A 165 -4.74 5.92 7.20
N ALA A 166 -5.38 5.19 6.29
CA ALA A 166 -6.36 5.76 5.37
C ALA A 166 -7.56 6.35 6.12
N LEU A 167 -8.09 5.62 7.11
CA LEU A 167 -9.19 6.07 7.96
C LEU A 167 -8.79 7.32 8.75
N TRP A 168 -7.60 7.34 9.35
CA TRP A 168 -7.11 8.48 10.09
C TRP A 168 -7.00 9.73 9.23
N LEU A 169 -6.35 9.63 8.07
CA LEU A 169 -6.23 10.75 7.13
C LEU A 169 -7.60 11.24 6.67
N SER A 170 -8.52 10.33 6.35
CA SER A 170 -9.89 10.69 5.91
C SER A 170 -10.70 11.35 7.02
N ILE A 171 -10.59 10.90 8.27
CA ILE A 171 -11.23 11.56 9.43
C ILE A 171 -10.69 12.99 9.60
N CYS A 172 -9.37 13.17 9.47
CA CYS A 172 -8.78 14.50 9.55
C CYS A 172 -9.32 15.43 8.45
N GLU A 173 -9.53 14.94 7.22
CA GLU A 173 -10.12 15.71 6.13
C GLU A 173 -11.59 16.06 6.41
N VAL A 174 -12.38 15.14 6.95
CA VAL A 174 -13.77 15.40 7.36
C VAL A 174 -13.85 16.44 8.49
N ILE A 175 -12.94 16.40 9.47
CA ILE A 175 -12.87 17.42 10.52
C ILE A 175 -12.49 18.78 9.93
N ALA A 176 -11.56 18.80 8.99
CA ALA A 176 -11.08 20.02 8.35
C ALA A 176 -12.13 20.70 7.48
N SER A 177 -13.04 19.93 6.86
CA SER A 177 -14.14 20.49 6.06
C SER A 177 -15.18 21.26 6.90
N GLY A 178 -15.05 21.27 8.24
CA GLY A 178 -15.95 21.97 9.16
C GLY A 178 -17.33 21.32 9.32
N ASN A 179 -17.55 20.16 8.73
CA ASN A 179 -18.84 19.44 8.82
C ASN A 179 -19.11 18.80 10.18
N VAL A 180 -18.14 18.84 11.10
CA VAL A 180 -18.26 18.32 12.47
C VAL A 180 -18.44 19.49 13.44
N PRO A 181 -19.66 19.79 13.91
CA PRO A 181 -19.98 21.05 14.63
C PRO A 181 -19.30 21.20 16.00
N MET A 182 -18.73 20.13 16.56
CA MET A 182 -18.10 20.15 17.89
C MET A 182 -16.58 20.26 17.87
N ILE A 183 -15.92 20.11 16.71
CA ILE A 183 -14.46 20.02 16.62
C ILE A 183 -13.95 21.17 15.76
N SER A 184 -13.03 21.97 16.31
CA SER A 184 -12.39 23.04 15.54
C SER A 184 -11.56 22.47 14.38
N PRO A 185 -11.65 23.05 13.17
CA PRO A 185 -10.80 22.65 12.02
C PRO A 185 -9.30 22.67 12.33
N LYS A 186 -8.85 23.49 13.27
CA LYS A 186 -7.45 23.52 13.74
C LYS A 186 -6.97 22.20 14.35
N VAL A 187 -7.87 21.37 14.86
CA VAL A 187 -7.51 20.03 15.37
C VAL A 187 -7.08 19.12 14.21
N ALA A 188 -7.66 19.27 13.03
CA ALA A 188 -7.25 18.53 11.86
C ALA A 188 -5.82 18.86 11.42
N THR A 189 -5.41 20.13 11.47
CA THR A 189 -4.03 20.53 11.12
C THR A 189 -3.01 20.01 12.12
N LEU A 190 -3.39 19.82 13.39
CA LEU A 190 -2.52 19.24 14.41
C LEU A 190 -2.37 17.71 14.26
N LEU A 191 -3.45 17.02 13.85
CA LEU A 191 -3.47 15.56 13.73
C LEU A 191 -3.02 15.06 12.35
N SER A 192 -3.26 15.83 11.28
CA SER A 192 -2.94 15.42 9.92
C SER A 192 -1.55 15.87 9.49
N PRO A 193 -0.62 14.92 9.24
CA PRO A 193 0.70 15.28 8.73
C PRO A 193 0.64 15.92 7.33
N ILE A 194 -0.34 15.56 6.50
CA ILE A 194 -0.51 16.11 5.15
C ILE A 194 -0.88 17.60 5.25
N ARG A 195 -1.84 17.96 6.11
CA ARG A 195 -2.22 19.35 6.31
C ARG A 195 -1.11 20.19 6.93
N ALA A 196 -0.40 19.62 7.90
CA ALA A 196 0.77 20.30 8.49
C ALA A 196 1.84 20.62 7.44
N ILE A 197 2.11 19.71 6.49
CA ILE A 197 3.03 19.97 5.37
C ILE A 197 2.44 21.00 4.39
N MET A 198 1.16 20.93 4.07
CA MET A 198 0.52 21.92 3.20
C MET A 198 0.60 23.34 3.79
N ASP A 199 0.39 23.48 5.10
CA ASP A 199 0.57 24.77 5.78
C ASP A 199 2.02 25.30 5.69
N VAL A 200 3.00 24.40 5.89
CA VAL A 200 4.45 24.76 5.78
C VAL A 200 4.84 25.18 4.36
N THR A 201 4.23 24.59 3.35
CA THR A 201 4.57 24.86 1.93
C THR A 201 3.90 26.14 1.38
N GLN A 202 2.97 26.75 2.14
CA GLN A 202 2.38 28.03 1.72
C GLN A 202 3.41 29.14 1.74
N PRO A 203 3.34 30.09 0.79
CA PRO A 203 4.18 31.29 0.82
C PRO A 203 3.94 32.06 2.14
N ILE A 204 5.00 32.54 2.76
CA ILE A 204 4.92 33.32 4.01
C ILE A 204 4.15 34.61 3.69
N ALA A 205 2.91 34.70 4.15
CA ALA A 205 2.19 35.97 4.15
C ALA A 205 2.79 36.89 5.23
N THR A 206 3.30 38.03 4.82
CA THR A 206 4.01 38.99 5.67
C THR A 206 3.16 39.66 6.74
N GLU A 207 1.85 39.35 6.82
CA GLU A 207 0.90 40.16 7.63
C GLU A 207 0.63 39.66 9.06
N ASN A 208 1.10 38.50 9.50
CA ASN A 208 0.78 37.98 10.84
C ASN A 208 1.99 37.37 11.56
N VAL A 209 3.03 38.15 11.79
CA VAL A 209 4.06 37.78 12.75
C VAL A 209 3.61 38.20 14.14
N LEU A 210 2.78 37.37 14.80
CA LEU A 210 2.61 37.46 16.25
C LEU A 210 3.93 36.98 16.89
N PRO A 211 4.53 37.75 17.82
CA PRO A 211 5.87 37.49 18.37
C PRO A 211 6.00 36.25 19.27
N PHE A 212 5.00 35.39 19.31
CA PHE A 212 4.98 34.19 20.17
C PHE A 212 4.56 32.90 19.45
N VAL A 213 4.58 32.88 18.11
CA VAL A 213 4.36 31.64 17.35
C VAL A 213 5.72 30.94 17.20
N LEU A 214 5.81 29.70 17.69
CA LEU A 214 6.97 28.84 17.45
C LEU A 214 7.33 28.87 15.96
N PRO A 215 8.64 28.93 15.60
CA PRO A 215 9.07 28.88 14.22
C PRO A 215 8.42 27.70 13.49
N GLY A 216 7.82 27.93 12.31
CA GLY A 216 7.13 26.88 11.55
C GLY A 216 5.61 26.75 11.80
N GLY A 217 4.95 27.72 12.43
CA GLY A 217 3.49 27.74 12.59
C GLY A 217 2.93 26.48 13.28
N ASN A 218 2.02 25.75 12.59
CA ASN A 218 1.41 24.52 13.12
C ASN A 218 2.32 23.28 13.03
N ALA A 219 3.48 23.37 12.40
CA ALA A 219 4.38 22.23 12.18
C ALA A 219 5.00 21.68 13.48
N ALA A 220 5.44 22.56 14.39
CA ALA A 220 6.04 22.15 15.65
C ALA A 220 5.04 21.41 16.56
N PRO A 221 3.84 21.93 16.84
CA PRO A 221 2.86 21.22 17.66
C PRO A 221 2.32 19.96 16.98
N SER A 222 2.13 19.95 15.66
CA SER A 222 1.73 18.75 14.92
C SER A 222 2.77 17.63 15.07
N GLY A 223 4.06 17.93 14.88
CA GLY A 223 5.13 16.95 15.08
C GLY A 223 5.16 16.39 16.50
N LEU A 224 4.98 17.22 17.53
CA LEU A 224 4.91 16.76 18.93
C LEU A 224 3.72 15.83 19.19
N VAL A 225 2.56 16.12 18.62
CA VAL A 225 1.37 15.26 18.73
C VAL A 225 1.64 13.91 18.08
N LEU A 226 2.22 13.89 16.87
CA LEU A 226 2.58 12.65 16.15
C LEU A 226 3.59 11.80 16.93
N LEU A 227 4.63 12.42 17.51
CA LEU A 227 5.59 11.73 18.38
C LEU A 227 4.91 11.18 19.64
N GLY A 228 3.99 11.96 20.24
CA GLY A 228 3.19 11.52 21.38
C GLY A 228 2.36 10.27 21.07
N ILE A 229 1.72 10.23 19.89
CA ILE A 229 1.01 9.04 19.40
C ILE A 229 1.98 7.87 19.22
N GLY A 230 3.14 8.08 18.60
CA GLY A 230 4.16 7.06 18.43
C GLY A 230 4.67 6.51 19.77
N MET A 231 4.94 7.37 20.74
CA MET A 231 5.35 6.95 22.09
C MET A 231 4.24 6.16 22.79
N ALA A 232 2.99 6.60 22.72
CA ALA A 232 1.86 5.89 23.32
C ALA A 232 1.70 4.49 22.74
N LEU A 233 1.81 4.33 21.41
CA LEU A 233 1.77 3.06 20.71
C LEU A 233 2.95 2.16 21.10
N THR A 234 4.15 2.71 21.26
CA THR A 234 5.33 1.98 21.71
C THR A 234 5.14 1.45 23.13
N ILE A 235 4.67 2.28 24.06
CA ILE A 235 4.37 1.89 25.44
C ILE A 235 3.29 0.80 25.48
N LEU A 236 2.23 0.95 24.67
CA LEU A 236 1.19 -0.06 24.52
C LEU A 236 1.77 -1.40 24.07
N SER A 237 2.64 -1.38 23.06
CA SER A 237 3.32 -2.58 22.57
C SER A 237 4.18 -3.26 23.63
N MET A 238 4.95 -2.47 24.42
CA MET A 238 5.78 -3.00 25.51
C MET A 238 4.95 -3.70 26.59
N ARG A 239 3.79 -3.12 26.95
CA ARG A 239 2.91 -3.70 27.98
C ARG A 239 2.17 -4.93 27.47
N MET A 240 1.73 -4.92 26.21
CA MET A 240 0.86 -5.95 25.65
C MET A 240 1.61 -7.07 24.93
N LEU A 241 2.92 -6.96 24.71
CA LEU A 241 3.72 -7.90 23.91
C LEU A 241 3.50 -9.37 24.33
N ARG A 242 3.66 -9.68 25.61
CA ARG A 242 3.51 -11.07 26.12
C ARG A 242 2.04 -11.50 26.25
N ILE A 243 1.11 -10.56 26.37
CA ILE A 243 -0.33 -10.85 26.42
C ILE A 243 -0.82 -11.25 25.02
N TRP A 244 -0.37 -10.54 23.99
CA TRP A 244 -0.75 -10.82 22.60
C TRP A 244 -0.05 -12.05 22.03
N ASN A 245 1.11 -12.39 22.54
CA ASN A 245 1.94 -13.52 22.06
C ASN A 245 2.24 -14.48 23.23
N PRO A 246 1.24 -15.25 23.74
CA PRO A 246 1.47 -16.20 24.82
C PRO A 246 2.41 -17.31 24.35
N SER A 247 3.30 -17.75 25.23
CA SER A 247 4.19 -18.88 24.98
C SER A 247 3.40 -20.16 24.70
N ARG A 248 3.99 -21.10 23.96
CA ARG A 248 3.32 -22.32 23.49
C ARG A 248 2.80 -23.21 24.62
N GLU A 249 3.39 -23.13 25.82
CA GLU A 249 2.95 -23.87 27.01
C GLU A 249 1.50 -23.53 27.43
N ARG A 250 1.07 -22.28 27.28
CA ARG A 250 -0.34 -21.92 27.53
C ARG A 250 -1.29 -22.37 26.40
N ARG A 251 -0.81 -22.62 25.18
CA ARG A 251 -1.59 -23.17 24.08
C ARG A 251 -1.66 -24.70 24.12
N GLY A 252 -0.68 -25.38 24.70
CA GLY A 252 -0.61 -26.83 24.86
C GLY A 252 -1.70 -27.38 25.79
N GLY A 253 -2.14 -26.60 26.79
CA GLY A 253 -3.19 -27.03 27.71
C GLY A 253 -4.58 -27.26 27.11
N ASN A 254 -4.81 -26.79 25.88
CA ASN A 254 -6.07 -27.06 25.15
C ASN A 254 -5.93 -28.10 24.03
N PHE A 255 -4.71 -28.58 23.73
CA PHE A 255 -4.47 -29.64 22.75
C PHE A 255 -4.30 -31.02 23.36
N GLU A 256 -4.04 -31.12 24.68
CA GLU A 256 -3.98 -32.42 25.38
C GLU A 256 -5.35 -33.09 25.56
N ALA A 257 -6.45 -32.38 25.20
CA ALA A 257 -7.79 -32.99 25.24
C ALA A 257 -8.16 -33.80 24.00
N ASP A 258 -7.34 -33.82 22.94
CA ASP A 258 -7.64 -34.48 21.66
C ASP A 258 -6.56 -35.46 21.16
N GLU A 259 -5.50 -35.75 21.92
CA GLU A 259 -4.68 -36.93 21.60
C GLU A 259 -5.37 -38.20 22.10
N PRO A 260 -5.58 -39.18 21.21
CA PRO A 260 -6.16 -40.46 21.66
C PRO A 260 -5.17 -41.12 22.62
N GLU A 261 -5.62 -41.36 23.85
CA GLU A 261 -4.95 -42.14 24.91
C GLU A 261 -4.65 -43.61 24.50
N ALA A 262 -4.59 -43.91 23.20
CA ALA A 262 -4.42 -45.25 22.67
C ALA A 262 -2.94 -45.70 22.59
N LEU A 263 -1.97 -44.91 23.02
CA LEU A 263 -0.52 -45.25 22.97
C LEU A 263 0.22 -45.19 24.31
N ARG A 264 -0.51 -45.00 25.40
CA ARG A 264 0.09 -45.15 26.75
C ARG A 264 -0.67 -46.23 27.50
N ASP A 265 -0.34 -47.46 27.39
CA ASP A 265 -0.36 -48.53 28.39
C ASP A 265 -0.32 -49.92 27.73
N THR A 266 0.89 -50.34 27.34
CA THR A 266 1.17 -51.78 27.13
C THR A 266 1.98 -52.35 28.29
N SER A 267 1.80 -51.90 29.52
CA SER A 267 2.54 -52.46 30.66
C SER A 267 1.72 -52.71 31.93
N ASN A 268 0.40 -52.92 31.85
CA ASN A 268 -0.27 -53.50 33.03
C ASN A 268 -1.51 -54.31 32.69
N PRO A 269 -1.45 -55.66 32.71
CA PRO A 269 -2.63 -56.52 32.46
C PRO A 269 -3.31 -56.86 33.78
N LYS A 270 -4.05 -55.98 34.44
CA LYS A 270 -4.99 -56.29 35.50
C LYS A 270 -5.91 -55.12 35.81
N SER A 271 -7.08 -55.09 35.14
CA SER A 271 -8.39 -54.80 35.71
C SER A 271 -9.39 -54.66 34.57
N ILE A 272 -10.00 -55.80 34.25
CA ILE A 272 -11.22 -55.84 33.45
C ILE A 272 -12.33 -55.42 34.42
N ASP A 273 -12.77 -54.19 34.31
CA ASP A 273 -14.05 -53.79 34.84
C ASP A 273 -14.81 -53.04 33.73
N SER A 274 -15.89 -53.71 33.34
CA SER A 274 -16.79 -53.40 32.25
C SER A 274 -17.67 -52.21 32.59
N SER A 275 -17.15 -51.03 32.54
CA SER A 275 -17.95 -49.83 32.41
C SER A 275 -17.90 -49.40 30.95
N GLN A 276 -19.01 -49.54 30.27
CA GLN A 276 -19.28 -49.10 28.92
C GLN A 276 -18.88 -47.63 28.75
N ARG A 277 -17.64 -47.35 28.43
CA ARG A 277 -17.30 -46.09 27.76
C ARG A 277 -17.89 -46.16 26.36
N GLN A 278 -19.06 -45.57 26.20
CA GLN A 278 -19.58 -45.22 24.89
C GLN A 278 -18.47 -44.46 24.16
N VAL A 279 -17.74 -45.15 23.30
CA VAL A 279 -16.91 -44.56 22.27
C VAL A 279 -17.87 -43.70 21.48
N LYS A 280 -17.84 -42.42 21.73
CA LYS A 280 -18.58 -41.41 20.97
C LYS A 280 -18.19 -41.64 19.52
N ALA A 281 -19.01 -42.41 18.81
CA ALA A 281 -18.78 -42.73 17.41
C ALA A 281 -18.46 -41.42 16.70
N TRP A 282 -17.25 -41.29 16.24
CA TRP A 282 -16.85 -40.16 15.39
C TRP A 282 -17.85 -40.16 14.25
N LYS A 283 -18.78 -39.19 14.23
CA LYS A 283 -19.61 -38.95 13.06
C LYS A 283 -18.65 -38.74 11.90
N VAL A 284 -18.43 -39.80 11.13
CA VAL A 284 -17.69 -39.73 9.86
C VAL A 284 -18.44 -38.69 9.04
N ARG A 285 -17.91 -37.48 9.03
CA ARG A 285 -18.47 -36.41 8.19
C ARG A 285 -18.36 -36.90 6.76
N ALA A 286 -19.48 -36.90 6.03
CA ALA A 286 -19.48 -37.24 4.63
C ALA A 286 -18.34 -36.55 3.88
N PRO A 287 -17.61 -37.28 3.03
CA PRO A 287 -16.47 -36.70 2.30
C PRO A 287 -16.95 -35.47 1.51
N ARG A 288 -16.35 -34.35 1.76
CA ARG A 288 -16.70 -33.12 1.05
C ARG A 288 -16.24 -33.29 -0.40
N ARG A 289 -17.13 -33.11 -1.35
CA ARG A 289 -16.75 -33.05 -2.77
C ARG A 289 -15.84 -31.83 -2.99
N VAL A 290 -14.64 -32.09 -3.45
CA VAL A 290 -13.68 -31.08 -3.90
C VAL A 290 -14.03 -30.71 -5.35
N TRP A 291 -13.91 -29.43 -5.71
CA TRP A 291 -14.14 -28.97 -7.08
C TRP A 291 -13.01 -29.43 -8.03
N ASN A 292 -13.21 -29.30 -9.33
CA ASN A 292 -12.19 -29.62 -10.33
C ASN A 292 -10.88 -28.85 -10.09
N ASN A 293 -10.97 -27.61 -9.56
CA ASN A 293 -9.80 -26.88 -9.11
C ASN A 293 -9.69 -26.96 -7.57
N PRO A 294 -8.80 -27.80 -7.02
CA PRO A 294 -8.66 -28.01 -5.58
C PRO A 294 -8.07 -26.81 -4.87
N VAL A 295 -7.19 -26.01 -5.55
CA VAL A 295 -6.60 -24.80 -5.01
C VAL A 295 -7.68 -23.75 -4.77
N LEU A 296 -8.52 -23.49 -5.76
CA LEU A 296 -9.64 -22.56 -5.64
C LEU A 296 -10.60 -22.97 -4.53
N TRP A 297 -10.97 -24.28 -4.48
CA TRP A 297 -11.83 -24.80 -3.42
C TRP A 297 -11.25 -24.55 -2.03
N ARG A 298 -9.94 -24.78 -1.87
CA ARG A 298 -9.25 -24.56 -0.59
C ARG A 298 -9.28 -23.06 -0.21
N GLU A 299 -8.94 -22.17 -1.12
CA GLU A 299 -8.93 -20.73 -0.85
C GLU A 299 -10.31 -20.18 -0.48
N MET A 300 -11.37 -20.68 -1.11
CA MET A 300 -12.74 -20.22 -0.87
C MET A 300 -13.41 -20.84 0.34
N ARG A 301 -13.17 -22.13 0.62
CA ARG A 301 -13.90 -22.91 1.63
C ARG A 301 -13.17 -23.05 2.95
N THR A 302 -11.85 -22.93 2.94
CA THR A 302 -11.06 -22.98 4.17
C THR A 302 -10.78 -21.55 4.66
N TRP A 303 -10.62 -21.42 5.97
CA TRP A 303 -10.17 -20.15 6.57
C TRP A 303 -8.65 -19.99 6.42
N ALA A 304 -8.11 -20.15 5.19
CA ALA A 304 -6.69 -20.12 4.92
C ALA A 304 -6.01 -18.85 5.47
N TYR A 305 -6.73 -17.72 5.41
CA TYR A 305 -6.25 -16.42 5.90
C TYR A 305 -6.71 -16.08 7.33
N GLY A 306 -7.39 -17.03 8.01
CA GLY A 306 -7.85 -16.90 9.38
C GLY A 306 -9.21 -16.18 9.51
N ARG A 307 -9.96 -16.53 10.57
CA ARG A 307 -11.31 -15.95 10.83
C ARG A 307 -11.29 -14.44 11.09
N LYS A 308 -10.15 -13.89 11.53
CA LYS A 308 -9.97 -12.45 11.82
C LYS A 308 -10.00 -11.55 10.56
N VAL A 309 -9.96 -12.13 9.34
CA VAL A 309 -10.18 -11.40 8.08
C VAL A 309 -11.57 -10.74 8.04
N LEU A 310 -12.56 -11.35 8.71
CA LEU A 310 -13.89 -10.75 8.84
C LEU A 310 -13.84 -9.34 9.46
N LEU A 311 -12.97 -9.12 10.44
CA LEU A 311 -12.81 -7.80 11.05
C LEU A 311 -12.27 -6.76 10.06
N ILE A 312 -11.31 -7.17 9.20
CA ILE A 312 -10.75 -6.30 8.16
C ILE A 312 -11.86 -5.92 7.17
N ARG A 313 -12.67 -6.89 6.75
CA ARG A 313 -13.82 -6.65 5.87
C ARG A 313 -14.82 -5.68 6.49
N LEU A 314 -15.19 -5.89 7.76
CA LEU A 314 -16.11 -4.99 8.46
C LEU A 314 -15.54 -3.58 8.60
N ALA A 315 -14.28 -3.44 8.96
CA ALA A 315 -13.62 -2.15 9.07
C ALA A 315 -13.51 -1.44 7.71
N TYR A 316 -13.23 -2.19 6.63
CA TYR A 316 -13.23 -1.66 5.28
C TYR A 316 -14.63 -1.21 4.83
N LEU A 317 -15.66 -2.00 5.10
CA LEU A 317 -17.05 -1.63 4.81
C LEU A 317 -17.49 -0.39 5.61
N ALA A 318 -17.10 -0.30 6.88
CA ALA A 318 -17.37 0.91 7.69
C ALA A 318 -16.69 2.15 7.09
N PHE A 319 -15.45 2.01 6.62
CA PHE A 319 -14.76 3.07 5.89
C PHE A 319 -15.48 3.41 4.57
N GLY A 320 -15.90 2.41 3.81
CA GLY A 320 -16.68 2.60 2.58
C GLY A 320 -18.01 3.33 2.83
N LEU A 321 -18.70 3.01 3.92
CA LEU A 321 -19.92 3.72 4.33
C LEU A 321 -19.65 5.18 4.70
N MET A 322 -18.53 5.47 5.36
CA MET A 322 -18.11 6.85 5.65
C MET A 322 -17.84 7.63 4.37
N VAL A 323 -17.14 7.02 3.40
CA VAL A 323 -16.89 7.63 2.08
C VAL A 323 -18.20 7.83 1.33
N ALA A 324 -19.09 6.84 1.33
CA ALA A 324 -20.41 6.93 0.69
C ALA A 324 -21.26 8.05 1.29
N PHE A 325 -21.21 8.23 2.61
CA PHE A 325 -21.88 9.35 3.28
C PHE A 325 -21.30 10.70 2.85
N GLY A 326 -19.97 10.82 2.78
CA GLY A 326 -19.29 12.04 2.30
C GLY A 326 -19.68 12.37 0.84
N VAL A 327 -19.64 11.38 -0.06
CA VAL A 327 -20.07 11.53 -1.46
C VAL A 327 -21.54 11.96 -1.55
N ARG A 328 -22.41 11.35 -0.73
CA ARG A 328 -23.83 11.79 -0.66
C ARG A 328 -23.98 13.26 -0.27
N GLN A 329 -23.20 13.75 0.68
CA GLN A 329 -23.25 15.17 1.07
C GLN A 329 -22.80 16.08 -0.07
N PHE A 330 -21.78 15.70 -0.83
CA PHE A 330 -21.36 16.45 -2.01
C PHE A 330 -22.43 16.48 -3.10
N VAL A 331 -23.10 15.34 -3.35
CA VAL A 331 -24.20 15.25 -4.30
C VAL A 331 -25.37 16.14 -3.86
N LEU A 332 -25.78 16.09 -2.58
CA LEU A 332 -26.89 16.89 -2.06
C LEU A 332 -26.60 18.40 -2.07
N ASN A 333 -25.34 18.77 -1.85
CA ASN A 333 -24.91 20.17 -1.90
C ASN A 333 -24.68 20.69 -3.33
N GLY A 334 -24.92 19.87 -4.36
CA GLY A 334 -24.71 20.22 -5.77
C GLY A 334 -23.24 20.30 -6.21
N LEU A 335 -22.30 20.04 -5.30
CA LEU A 335 -20.86 20.13 -5.57
C LEU A 335 -20.37 19.05 -6.54
N ALA A 336 -21.07 17.91 -6.61
CA ALA A 336 -20.72 16.82 -7.53
C ALA A 336 -21.15 17.06 -8.98
N LEU A 337 -22.10 18.00 -9.19
CA LEU A 337 -22.69 18.35 -10.48
C LEU A 337 -22.17 19.70 -11.02
N GLN A 338 -21.45 20.46 -10.21
CA GLN A 338 -20.79 21.66 -10.71
C GLN A 338 -19.65 21.21 -11.62
N GLU A 339 -19.77 21.59 -12.90
CA GLU A 339 -18.62 21.71 -13.79
C GLU A 339 -17.68 22.70 -13.10
N THR A 340 -16.79 22.18 -12.26
CA THR A 340 -15.72 22.99 -11.69
C THR A 340 -14.92 23.49 -12.88
N THR A 341 -15.11 24.77 -13.17
CA THR A 341 -14.17 25.48 -14.04
C THR A 341 -12.83 25.25 -13.35
N TYR A 342 -11.95 24.47 -13.99
CA TYR A 342 -10.64 24.02 -13.49
C TYR A 342 -9.72 25.15 -13.00
N GLN A 343 -10.26 26.32 -12.72
CA GLN A 343 -9.53 27.52 -12.34
C GLN A 343 -9.36 27.67 -10.82
N ASP A 344 -10.26 27.11 -10.00
CA ASP A 344 -10.26 27.36 -8.55
C ASP A 344 -9.85 26.14 -7.70
N GLU A 345 -10.06 24.90 -8.14
CA GLU A 345 -9.60 23.70 -7.44
C GLU A 345 -8.79 22.80 -8.38
N LEU A 346 -7.53 22.51 -7.99
CA LEU A 346 -6.61 21.62 -8.73
C LEU A 346 -7.12 20.17 -8.81
N VAL A 347 -7.89 19.73 -7.82
CA VAL A 347 -8.48 18.39 -7.76
C VAL A 347 -9.93 18.50 -7.30
N PRO A 348 -10.90 17.94 -8.05
CA PRO A 348 -12.29 17.92 -7.60
C PRO A 348 -12.43 17.27 -6.22
N THR A 349 -13.20 17.88 -5.34
CA THR A 349 -13.39 17.42 -3.94
C THR A 349 -13.91 15.98 -3.87
N THR A 350 -14.73 15.57 -4.84
CA THR A 350 -15.24 14.19 -4.95
C THR A 350 -14.10 13.19 -5.20
N VAL A 351 -13.13 13.54 -6.04
CA VAL A 351 -11.96 12.68 -6.34
C VAL A 351 -11.06 12.55 -5.13
N SER A 352 -10.82 13.62 -4.38
CA SER A 352 -9.99 13.58 -3.18
C SER A 352 -10.53 12.62 -2.10
N LEU A 353 -11.86 12.43 -2.05
CA LEU A 353 -12.50 11.50 -1.13
C LEU A 353 -12.51 10.05 -1.67
N LEU A 354 -12.72 9.85 -2.98
CA LEU A 354 -12.82 8.52 -3.60
C LEU A 354 -11.45 7.88 -3.85
N ALA A 355 -10.44 8.65 -4.25
CA ALA A 355 -9.14 8.13 -4.63
C ALA A 355 -8.45 7.34 -3.50
N PRO A 356 -8.38 7.80 -2.24
CA PRO A 356 -7.80 7.02 -1.14
C PRO A 356 -8.52 5.69 -0.91
N PHE A 357 -9.84 5.66 -1.06
CA PHE A 357 -10.64 4.45 -0.91
C PHE A 357 -10.36 3.42 -2.01
N PHE A 358 -10.27 3.86 -3.26
CA PHE A 358 -9.95 2.98 -4.39
C PHE A 358 -8.51 2.46 -4.31
N VAL A 359 -7.55 3.33 -4.00
CA VAL A 359 -6.15 2.94 -3.83
C VAL A 359 -5.98 1.95 -2.68
N LEU A 360 -6.69 2.15 -1.57
CA LEU A 360 -6.68 1.20 -0.45
C LEU A 360 -7.20 -0.18 -0.86
N SER A 361 -8.27 -0.25 -1.68
CA SER A 361 -8.80 -1.51 -2.22
C SER A 361 -7.71 -2.28 -2.96
N LEU A 362 -7.03 -1.62 -3.89
CA LEU A 362 -5.96 -2.21 -4.70
C LEU A 362 -4.76 -2.65 -3.85
N ILE A 363 -4.38 -1.86 -2.84
CA ILE A 363 -3.31 -2.22 -1.88
C ILE A 363 -3.68 -3.48 -1.10
N VAL A 364 -4.92 -3.60 -0.61
CA VAL A 364 -5.36 -4.77 0.17
C VAL A 364 -5.45 -6.03 -0.70
N ILE A 365 -5.94 -5.92 -1.93
CA ILE A 365 -5.97 -7.03 -2.89
C ILE A 365 -4.54 -7.50 -3.19
N ASN A 366 -3.62 -6.58 -3.51
CA ASN A 366 -2.22 -6.89 -3.77
C ASN A 366 -1.52 -7.52 -2.55
N ALA A 367 -1.74 -6.97 -1.34
CA ALA A 367 -1.18 -7.50 -0.11
C ALA A 367 -1.63 -8.95 0.14
N LEU A 368 -2.90 -9.28 -0.12
CA LEU A 368 -3.37 -10.66 0.00
C LEU A 368 -2.75 -11.55 -1.09
N ALA A 369 -2.66 -11.06 -2.32
CA ALA A 369 -2.11 -11.80 -3.44
C ALA A 369 -0.66 -12.21 -3.20
N VAL A 370 0.21 -11.29 -2.82
CA VAL A 370 1.62 -11.61 -2.53
C VAL A 370 1.76 -12.54 -1.33
N ASN A 371 0.96 -12.33 -0.28
CA ASN A 371 1.01 -13.19 0.91
C ASN A 371 0.43 -14.59 0.66
N SER A 372 -0.43 -14.77 -0.35
CA SER A 372 -0.97 -16.08 -0.71
C SER A 372 0.10 -17.08 -1.14
N ILE A 373 1.18 -16.58 -1.75
CA ILE A 373 2.33 -17.38 -2.18
C ILE A 373 3.39 -17.44 -1.09
N THR A 374 3.77 -16.28 -0.53
CA THR A 374 4.87 -16.21 0.44
C THR A 374 4.58 -16.99 1.72
N ASN A 375 3.34 -16.99 2.22
CA ASN A 375 2.96 -17.77 3.40
C ASN A 375 3.04 -19.28 3.17
N GLU A 376 2.69 -19.77 1.98
CA GLU A 376 2.79 -21.19 1.65
C GLU A 376 4.24 -21.62 1.53
N ARG A 377 5.07 -20.77 0.92
CA ARG A 377 6.51 -21.02 0.83
C ARG A 377 7.18 -21.02 2.20
N ASP A 378 6.96 -19.99 3.02
CA ASP A 378 7.57 -19.86 4.34
C ASP A 378 7.08 -20.95 5.31
N GLY A 379 5.88 -21.50 5.09
CA GLY A 379 5.31 -22.63 5.82
C GLY A 379 5.67 -24.01 5.27
N GLY A 380 6.48 -24.11 4.19
CA GLY A 380 6.84 -25.38 3.55
C GLY A 380 5.65 -26.09 2.86
N ALA A 381 4.49 -25.46 2.77
CA ALA A 381 3.31 -26.04 2.13
C ALA A 381 3.38 -25.98 0.60
N LEU A 382 4.16 -25.06 0.05
CA LEU A 382 4.35 -24.91 -1.38
C LEU A 382 5.03 -26.14 -1.99
N ASP A 383 6.07 -26.67 -1.34
CA ASP A 383 6.79 -27.87 -1.80
C ASP A 383 5.87 -29.10 -1.83
N LEU A 384 4.97 -29.21 -0.85
CA LEU A 384 3.97 -30.29 -0.83
C LEU A 384 2.94 -30.15 -1.98
N LEU A 385 2.56 -28.93 -2.34
CA LEU A 385 1.67 -28.67 -3.48
C LEU A 385 2.35 -29.02 -4.81
N LEU A 386 3.65 -28.77 -4.92
CA LEU A 386 4.42 -29.03 -6.13
C LEU A 386 4.65 -30.54 -6.40
N VAL A 387 4.57 -31.38 -5.37
CA VAL A 387 4.61 -32.86 -5.53
C VAL A 387 3.29 -33.42 -6.04
N THR A 388 2.19 -32.65 -5.96
CA THR A 388 0.88 -33.07 -6.47
C THR A 388 0.77 -32.84 -7.99
N GLU A 389 -0.15 -33.56 -8.66
CA GLU A 389 -0.41 -33.45 -10.09
C GLU A 389 -1.25 -32.19 -10.46
N ILE A 390 -1.09 -31.07 -9.73
CA ILE A 390 -1.79 -29.82 -10.02
C ILE A 390 -1.15 -29.16 -11.25
N SER A 391 -1.98 -28.80 -12.24
CA SER A 391 -1.52 -28.07 -13.41
C SER A 391 -1.15 -26.61 -13.08
N PRO A 392 -0.19 -26.00 -13.82
CA PRO A 392 0.16 -24.59 -13.63
C PRO A 392 -1.04 -23.64 -13.72
N SER A 393 -1.97 -23.92 -14.63
CA SER A 393 -3.20 -23.14 -14.81
C SER A 393 -4.15 -23.27 -13.62
N GLU A 394 -4.36 -24.48 -13.09
CA GLU A 394 -5.20 -24.69 -11.90
C GLU A 394 -4.63 -23.97 -10.68
N PHE A 395 -3.31 -23.99 -10.51
CA PHE A 395 -2.65 -23.29 -9.44
C PHE A 395 -2.83 -21.77 -9.58
N LEU A 396 -2.42 -21.19 -10.72
CA LEU A 396 -2.42 -19.76 -10.95
C LEU A 396 -3.83 -19.16 -10.89
N PHE A 397 -4.77 -19.73 -11.67
CA PHE A 397 -6.16 -19.26 -11.65
C PHE A 397 -6.85 -19.52 -10.32
N GLY A 398 -6.53 -20.64 -9.66
CA GLY A 398 -7.01 -20.94 -8.31
C GLY A 398 -6.59 -19.88 -7.30
N LYS A 399 -5.36 -19.38 -7.39
CA LYS A 399 -4.84 -18.29 -6.54
C LYS A 399 -5.46 -16.94 -6.88
N ILE A 400 -5.51 -16.54 -8.16
CA ILE A 400 -6.08 -15.26 -8.59
C ILE A 400 -7.55 -15.16 -8.15
N PHE A 401 -8.38 -16.12 -8.52
CA PHE A 401 -9.80 -16.09 -8.18
C PHE A 401 -10.05 -16.30 -6.68
N GLY A 402 -9.20 -17.08 -6.01
CA GLY A 402 -9.23 -17.22 -4.54
C GLY A 402 -8.99 -15.89 -3.83
N VAL A 403 -7.98 -15.14 -4.24
CA VAL A 403 -7.67 -13.80 -3.71
C VAL A 403 -8.84 -12.84 -3.94
N LEU A 404 -9.34 -12.74 -5.17
CA LEU A 404 -10.45 -11.85 -5.52
C LEU A 404 -11.73 -12.22 -4.75
N PHE A 405 -12.00 -13.52 -4.55
CA PHE A 405 -13.13 -13.95 -3.74
C PHE A 405 -12.99 -13.60 -2.26
N VAL A 406 -11.80 -13.76 -1.69
CA VAL A 406 -11.54 -13.40 -0.29
C VAL A 406 -11.62 -11.88 -0.07
N THR A 407 -11.24 -11.08 -1.08
CA THR A 407 -11.31 -9.60 -1.04
C THR A 407 -12.51 -9.04 -1.82
N LYS A 408 -13.57 -9.81 -2.01
CA LYS A 408 -14.74 -9.40 -2.81
C LYS A 408 -15.37 -8.09 -2.36
N GLU A 409 -15.34 -7.77 -1.06
CA GLU A 409 -15.83 -6.51 -0.53
C GLU A 409 -14.99 -5.31 -1.04
N MET A 410 -13.67 -5.51 -1.22
CA MET A 410 -12.76 -4.51 -1.77
C MET A 410 -12.96 -4.31 -3.28
N VAL A 411 -13.40 -5.34 -3.99
CA VAL A 411 -13.77 -5.26 -5.41
C VAL A 411 -15.14 -4.62 -5.58
N VAL A 412 -16.14 -5.09 -4.83
CA VAL A 412 -17.54 -4.73 -5.04
C VAL A 412 -17.87 -3.32 -4.52
N ALA A 413 -17.30 -2.89 -3.39
CA ALA A 413 -17.67 -1.60 -2.80
C ALA A 413 -17.31 -0.38 -3.67
N PRO A 414 -16.12 -0.30 -4.32
CA PRO A 414 -15.83 0.76 -5.29
C PRO A 414 -16.81 0.76 -6.48
N LEU A 415 -17.17 -0.41 -7.00
CA LEU A 415 -18.12 -0.54 -8.11
C LEU A 415 -19.52 -0.05 -7.70
N LEU A 416 -19.96 -0.35 -6.48
CA LEU A 416 -21.24 0.14 -5.95
C LEU A 416 -21.25 1.67 -5.77
N LEU A 417 -20.13 2.27 -5.38
CA LEU A 417 -20.02 3.74 -5.32
C LEU A 417 -20.13 4.38 -6.71
N CYS A 418 -19.52 3.80 -7.72
CA CYS A 418 -19.67 4.26 -9.10
C CYS A 418 -21.12 4.17 -9.59
N LEU A 419 -21.81 3.06 -9.27
CA LEU A 419 -23.24 2.88 -9.57
C LEU A 419 -24.11 3.90 -8.83
N TYR A 420 -23.76 4.23 -7.58
CA TYR A 420 -24.46 5.27 -6.83
C TYR A 420 -24.30 6.65 -7.49
N LEU A 421 -23.07 7.04 -7.89
CA LEU A 421 -22.83 8.31 -8.61
C LEU A 421 -23.60 8.37 -9.93
N TRP A 422 -23.65 7.28 -10.67
CA TRP A 422 -24.47 7.18 -11.88
C TRP A 422 -25.97 7.38 -11.60
N SER A 423 -26.49 6.76 -10.53
CA SER A 423 -27.91 6.91 -10.16
C SER A 423 -28.27 8.35 -9.78
N GLN A 424 -27.30 9.16 -9.37
CA GLN A 424 -27.45 10.58 -9.05
C GLN A 424 -27.13 11.48 -10.25
N SER A 425 -26.98 10.92 -11.46
CA SER A 425 -26.62 11.64 -12.70
C SER A 425 -25.27 12.39 -12.64
N ALA A 426 -24.40 12.01 -11.70
CA ALA A 426 -23.05 12.56 -11.58
C ALA A 426 -22.06 11.87 -12.55
N LEU A 427 -22.44 10.74 -13.14
CA LEU A 427 -21.69 10.02 -14.17
C LEU A 427 -22.60 9.69 -15.35
N THR A 428 -22.07 9.82 -16.56
CA THR A 428 -22.74 9.32 -17.77
C THR A 428 -22.71 7.79 -17.80
N THR A 429 -23.61 7.16 -18.57
CA THR A 429 -23.64 5.69 -18.69
C THR A 429 -22.35 5.17 -19.34
N GLU A 430 -21.77 5.91 -20.28
CA GLU A 430 -20.50 5.56 -20.93
C GLU A 430 -19.35 5.58 -19.93
N ASN A 431 -19.22 6.64 -19.15
CA ASN A 431 -18.17 6.80 -18.13
C ASN A 431 -18.30 5.80 -16.99
N LEU A 432 -19.53 5.43 -16.62
CA LEU A 432 -19.77 4.33 -15.70
C LEU A 432 -19.16 3.03 -16.23
N LEU A 433 -19.49 2.66 -17.49
CA LEU A 433 -18.99 1.43 -18.09
C LEU A 433 -17.46 1.42 -18.18
N PHE A 434 -16.86 2.52 -18.62
CA PHE A 434 -15.41 2.68 -18.69
C PHE A 434 -14.75 2.52 -17.32
N THR A 435 -15.31 3.16 -16.31
CA THR A 435 -14.77 3.08 -14.93
C THR A 435 -14.89 1.67 -14.35
N LEU A 436 -16.06 1.00 -14.53
CA LEU A 436 -16.26 -0.36 -14.03
C LEU A 436 -15.28 -1.35 -14.66
N ILE A 437 -15.10 -1.32 -15.98
CA ILE A 437 -14.17 -2.21 -16.67
C ILE A 437 -12.74 -1.92 -16.25
N THR A 438 -12.35 -0.63 -16.18
CA THR A 438 -10.99 -0.25 -15.77
C THR A 438 -10.70 -0.71 -14.33
N LEU A 439 -11.63 -0.56 -13.40
CA LEU A 439 -11.46 -1.04 -12.01
C LEU A 439 -11.26 -2.55 -11.97
N LEU A 440 -12.05 -3.33 -12.72
CA LEU A 440 -11.88 -4.79 -12.78
C LEU A 440 -10.53 -5.20 -13.38
N VAL A 441 -10.07 -4.50 -14.44
CA VAL A 441 -8.74 -4.74 -15.01
C VAL A 441 -7.64 -4.40 -14.00
N MET A 442 -7.78 -3.31 -13.25
CA MET A 442 -6.84 -2.92 -12.20
C MET A 442 -6.81 -3.93 -11.04
N ASP A 443 -7.96 -4.44 -10.60
CA ASP A 443 -8.04 -5.48 -9.56
C ASP A 443 -7.31 -6.74 -9.99
N LEU A 444 -7.52 -7.17 -11.25
CA LEU A 444 -6.83 -8.32 -11.82
C LEU A 444 -5.32 -8.08 -11.95
N PHE A 445 -4.92 -6.87 -12.40
CA PHE A 445 -3.52 -6.48 -12.50
C PHE A 445 -2.81 -6.54 -11.15
N VAL A 446 -3.36 -5.92 -10.11
CA VAL A 446 -2.71 -5.90 -8.79
C VAL A 446 -2.71 -7.28 -8.13
N ALA A 447 -3.71 -8.13 -8.39
CA ALA A 447 -3.72 -9.51 -7.93
C ALA A 447 -2.59 -10.32 -8.62
N MET A 448 -2.47 -10.21 -9.96
CA MET A 448 -1.40 -10.89 -10.71
C MET A 448 -0.02 -10.36 -10.32
N LEU A 449 0.15 -9.06 -10.15
CA LEU A 449 1.39 -8.44 -9.68
C LEU A 449 1.85 -9.01 -8.33
N GLY A 450 0.92 -9.16 -7.38
CA GLY A 450 1.20 -9.76 -6.07
C GLY A 450 1.68 -11.20 -6.18
N ILE A 451 0.97 -12.02 -6.96
CA ILE A 451 1.33 -13.42 -7.21
C ILE A 451 2.69 -13.51 -7.91
N HIS A 452 2.92 -12.73 -8.97
CA HIS A 452 4.17 -12.70 -9.71
C HIS A 452 5.38 -12.35 -8.81
N CYS A 453 5.28 -11.29 -8.01
CA CYS A 453 6.32 -10.95 -7.05
C CYS A 453 6.51 -12.05 -5.99
N GLY A 454 5.42 -12.67 -5.52
CA GLY A 454 5.45 -13.79 -4.60
C GLY A 454 6.20 -15.00 -5.14
N MET A 455 6.10 -15.26 -6.46
CA MET A 455 6.79 -16.36 -7.15
C MET A 455 8.28 -16.06 -7.37
N ILE A 456 8.61 -14.87 -7.87
CA ILE A 456 9.98 -14.52 -8.30
C ILE A 456 10.93 -14.28 -7.13
N TYR A 457 10.46 -13.62 -6.06
CA TYR A 457 11.32 -13.26 -4.94
C TYR A 457 11.40 -14.38 -3.91
N SER A 458 12.59 -14.90 -3.65
CA SER A 458 12.82 -15.96 -2.65
C SER A 458 12.57 -15.52 -1.21
N GLN A 459 12.73 -14.22 -0.92
CA GLN A 459 12.50 -13.66 0.41
C GLN A 459 11.15 -12.96 0.47
N SER A 460 10.28 -13.34 1.41
CA SER A 460 8.93 -12.78 1.58
C SER A 460 8.94 -11.28 1.82
N ARG A 461 9.94 -10.75 2.56
CA ARG A 461 10.11 -9.29 2.75
C ARG A 461 10.34 -8.56 1.43
N ALA A 462 11.15 -9.14 0.54
CA ALA A 462 11.43 -8.55 -0.76
C ALA A 462 10.20 -8.61 -1.67
N ALA A 463 9.51 -9.76 -1.71
CA ALA A 463 8.28 -9.94 -2.47
C ALA A 463 7.22 -8.91 -2.09
N ILE A 464 6.91 -8.80 -0.79
CA ILE A 464 5.90 -7.87 -0.26
C ILE A 464 6.30 -6.42 -0.52
N GLY A 465 7.55 -6.06 -0.18
CA GLY A 465 8.05 -4.70 -0.37
C GLY A 465 8.06 -4.25 -1.83
N THR A 466 8.47 -5.13 -2.75
CA THR A 466 8.48 -4.82 -4.19
C THR A 466 7.06 -4.74 -4.75
N SER A 467 6.21 -5.70 -4.44
CA SER A 467 4.82 -5.73 -4.94
C SER A 467 4.03 -4.50 -4.50
N LEU A 468 3.96 -4.25 -3.20
CA LEU A 468 3.26 -3.09 -2.64
C LEU A 468 3.92 -1.76 -3.04
N GLY A 469 5.26 -1.74 -3.07
CA GLY A 469 6.01 -0.57 -3.54
C GLY A 469 5.70 -0.24 -5.00
N THR A 470 5.55 -1.24 -5.87
CA THR A 470 5.18 -1.04 -7.28
C THR A 470 3.77 -0.47 -7.43
N VAL A 471 2.78 -1.02 -6.70
CA VAL A 471 1.41 -0.48 -6.68
C VAL A 471 1.43 0.98 -6.22
N PHE A 472 2.08 1.25 -5.10
CA PHE A 472 2.15 2.59 -4.54
C PHE A 472 2.85 3.57 -5.49
N PHE A 473 3.97 3.16 -6.09
CA PHE A 473 4.71 3.95 -7.07
C PHE A 473 3.86 4.30 -8.30
N LEU A 474 3.12 3.34 -8.85
CA LEU A 474 2.27 3.58 -10.01
C LEU A 474 1.20 4.64 -9.71
N PHE A 475 0.46 4.51 -8.60
CA PHE A 475 -0.61 5.46 -8.27
C PHE A 475 -0.09 6.83 -7.87
N LEU A 476 0.95 6.87 -7.04
CA LEU A 476 1.55 8.15 -6.63
C LEU A 476 2.27 8.83 -7.80
N GLY A 477 2.92 8.05 -8.67
CA GLY A 477 3.54 8.56 -9.90
C GLY A 477 2.51 9.20 -10.84
N VAL A 478 1.37 8.52 -11.04
CA VAL A 478 0.25 9.06 -11.82
C VAL A 478 -0.28 10.36 -11.20
N ALA A 479 -0.55 10.36 -9.90
CA ALA A 479 -1.05 11.55 -9.20
C ALA A 479 -0.06 12.73 -9.30
N THR A 480 1.24 12.46 -9.15
CA THR A 480 2.29 13.48 -9.28
C THR A 480 2.38 14.03 -10.70
N CYS A 481 2.33 13.16 -11.71
CA CYS A 481 2.29 13.59 -13.12
C CYS A 481 1.06 14.45 -13.41
N MET A 482 -0.11 14.07 -12.91
CA MET A 482 -1.33 14.85 -13.06
C MET A 482 -1.21 16.24 -12.40
N LEU A 483 -0.69 16.31 -11.17
CA LEU A 483 -0.48 17.58 -10.47
C LEU A 483 0.50 18.50 -11.24
N ILE A 484 1.62 17.96 -11.72
CA ILE A 484 2.58 18.74 -12.51
C ILE A 484 1.93 19.27 -13.79
N MET A 485 1.14 18.44 -14.50
CA MET A 485 0.44 18.88 -15.72
C MET A 485 -0.60 19.94 -15.45
N LEU A 486 -1.34 19.85 -14.35
CA LEU A 486 -2.31 20.86 -13.95
C LEU A 486 -1.64 22.18 -13.57
N MET A 487 -0.48 22.13 -12.91
CA MET A 487 0.29 23.32 -12.56
C MET A 487 0.90 24.04 -13.79
N PHE A 488 1.34 23.25 -14.79
CA PHE A 488 2.04 23.75 -15.97
C PHE A 488 1.23 23.47 -17.25
N ARG A 489 0.03 24.04 -17.36
CA ARG A 489 -0.86 23.87 -18.54
C ARG A 489 -0.10 24.24 -19.83
N GLY A 490 0.23 23.24 -20.66
CA GLY A 490 0.95 23.41 -21.92
C GLY A 490 0.54 22.37 -22.97
N SER A 491 0.98 22.54 -24.22
CA SER A 491 0.73 21.57 -25.30
C SER A 491 1.47 20.26 -25.05
N PHE A 492 0.89 19.13 -25.47
CA PHE A 492 1.49 17.79 -25.34
C PHE A 492 2.94 17.71 -25.82
N GLY A 493 3.24 18.29 -27.00
CA GLY A 493 4.58 18.25 -27.56
C GLY A 493 5.65 18.95 -26.73
N ARG A 494 5.27 19.99 -25.96
CA ARG A 494 6.17 20.68 -25.02
C ARG A 494 6.31 19.96 -23.70
N GLN A 495 5.32 19.18 -23.31
CA GLN A 495 5.33 18.43 -22.03
C GLN A 495 6.04 17.08 -22.15
N LEU A 496 6.04 16.42 -23.31
CA LEU A 496 6.60 15.09 -23.47
C LEU A 496 8.10 15.03 -23.09
N ALA A 497 8.93 15.96 -23.58
CA ALA A 497 10.37 15.94 -23.33
C ALA A 497 10.74 16.03 -21.84
N PRO A 498 10.17 16.94 -21.04
CA PRO A 498 10.38 16.97 -19.60
C PRO A 498 9.95 15.69 -18.87
N PHE A 499 8.82 15.12 -19.25
CA PHE A 499 8.29 13.90 -18.61
C PHE A 499 9.05 12.62 -18.99
N LEU A 500 9.89 12.63 -20.02
CA LEU A 500 10.71 11.49 -20.39
C LEU A 500 11.54 10.96 -19.20
N PHE A 501 12.00 11.82 -18.32
CA PHE A 501 12.72 11.41 -17.12
C PHE A 501 11.89 10.53 -16.19
N ILE A 502 10.63 10.93 -15.93
CA ILE A 502 9.70 10.15 -15.09
C ILE A 502 9.28 8.87 -15.82
N ILE A 503 9.01 8.95 -17.12
CA ILE A 503 8.59 7.80 -17.93
C ILE A 503 9.70 6.73 -18.00
N LEU A 504 10.92 7.14 -18.34
CA LEU A 504 12.05 6.21 -18.45
C LEU A 504 12.48 5.69 -17.08
N GLY A 505 12.53 6.56 -16.06
CA GLY A 505 12.81 6.16 -14.68
C GLY A 505 11.77 5.17 -14.15
N GLY A 506 10.50 5.40 -14.44
CA GLY A 506 9.39 4.49 -14.13
C GLY A 506 9.52 3.16 -14.86
N GLY A 507 9.87 3.18 -16.15
CA GLY A 507 10.10 1.97 -16.96
C GLY A 507 11.26 1.14 -16.44
N ILE A 508 12.38 1.76 -16.13
CA ILE A 508 13.54 1.08 -15.53
C ILE A 508 13.17 0.50 -14.15
N GLY A 509 12.47 1.27 -13.32
CA GLY A 509 12.02 0.82 -12.01
C GLY A 509 11.10 -0.39 -12.09
N LEU A 510 10.13 -0.39 -13.01
CA LEU A 510 9.24 -1.53 -13.27
C LEU A 510 10.00 -2.73 -13.81
N TYR A 511 10.92 -2.55 -14.74
CA TYR A 511 11.76 -3.64 -15.25
C TYR A 511 12.61 -4.28 -14.15
N VAL A 512 13.21 -3.49 -13.28
CA VAL A 512 13.98 -3.99 -12.13
C VAL A 512 13.07 -4.74 -11.15
N ALA A 513 11.85 -4.25 -10.93
CA ALA A 513 10.89 -4.88 -10.02
C ALA A 513 10.32 -6.20 -10.56
N LEU A 514 9.99 -6.26 -11.85
CA LEU A 514 9.24 -7.37 -12.46
C LEU A 514 10.10 -8.32 -13.28
N GLY A 515 11.12 -7.82 -14.00
CA GLY A 515 11.85 -8.57 -15.02
C GLY A 515 13.28 -8.96 -14.65
N SER A 516 13.90 -8.35 -13.62
CA SER A 516 15.33 -8.55 -13.35
C SER A 516 15.69 -9.99 -12.94
N ARG A 517 14.76 -10.75 -12.39
CA ARG A 517 14.96 -12.13 -11.92
C ARG A 517 14.36 -13.19 -12.84
N ASN A 518 13.43 -12.81 -13.68
CA ASN A 518 12.82 -13.65 -14.71
C ASN A 518 12.65 -12.79 -15.97
N PRO A 519 13.72 -12.60 -16.77
CA PRO A 519 13.69 -11.76 -17.96
C PRO A 519 12.82 -12.38 -19.04
N SER A 520 11.67 -11.77 -19.31
CA SER A 520 10.79 -12.10 -20.42
C SER A 520 10.69 -10.88 -21.35
N PRO A 521 10.73 -11.05 -22.69
CA PRO A 521 10.51 -9.95 -23.63
C PRO A 521 9.18 -9.23 -23.38
N ALA A 522 8.13 -9.97 -23.04
CA ALA A 522 6.80 -9.42 -22.74
C ALA A 522 6.82 -8.52 -21.50
N ILE A 523 7.50 -8.93 -20.41
CA ILE A 523 7.65 -8.13 -19.20
C ILE A 523 8.52 -6.89 -19.48
N THR A 524 9.57 -7.02 -20.27
CA THR A 524 10.43 -5.89 -20.66
C THR A 524 9.62 -4.85 -21.43
N ILE A 525 8.89 -5.26 -22.47
CA ILE A 525 8.03 -4.37 -23.25
C ILE A 525 6.97 -3.72 -22.34
N SER A 526 6.29 -4.52 -21.52
CA SER A 526 5.27 -4.03 -20.59
C SER A 526 5.82 -2.98 -19.62
N SER A 527 7.02 -3.20 -19.07
CA SER A 527 7.64 -2.29 -18.09
C SER A 527 7.91 -0.90 -18.65
N PHE A 528 8.31 -0.78 -19.90
CA PHE A 528 8.54 0.52 -20.55
C PHE A 528 7.28 1.11 -21.18
N LEU A 529 6.41 0.27 -21.71
CA LEU A 529 5.18 0.69 -22.36
C LEU A 529 4.17 1.26 -21.36
N LEU A 530 4.05 0.65 -20.18
CA LEU A 530 3.06 1.03 -19.17
C LEU A 530 3.18 2.49 -18.71
N PRO A 531 4.35 3.01 -18.28
CA PRO A 531 4.49 4.41 -17.90
C PRO A 531 4.24 5.37 -19.06
N PHE A 532 4.69 5.01 -20.27
CA PHE A 532 4.48 5.83 -21.47
C PHE A 532 2.99 5.93 -21.84
N LEU A 533 2.28 4.81 -21.89
CA LEU A 533 0.85 4.79 -22.20
C LEU A 533 0.02 5.45 -21.09
N THR A 534 0.41 5.29 -19.83
CA THR A 534 -0.23 5.99 -18.71
C THR A 534 -0.06 7.51 -18.85
N PHE A 535 1.14 7.97 -19.21
CA PHE A 535 1.38 9.38 -19.49
C PHE A 535 0.53 9.89 -20.65
N PHE A 536 0.46 9.14 -21.76
CA PHE A 536 -0.39 9.46 -22.89
C PHE A 536 -1.88 9.55 -22.50
N ALA A 537 -2.36 8.62 -21.67
CA ALA A 537 -3.73 8.64 -21.17
C ALA A 537 -4.02 9.90 -20.33
N ILE A 538 -3.12 10.26 -19.40
CA ILE A 538 -3.25 11.46 -18.57
C ILE A 538 -3.30 12.72 -19.44
N THR A 539 -2.40 12.85 -20.43
CA THR A 539 -2.36 14.01 -21.31
C THR A 539 -3.60 14.09 -22.22
N SER A 540 -4.08 12.95 -22.70
CA SER A 540 -5.30 12.89 -23.52
C SER A 540 -6.54 13.27 -22.72
N PHE A 541 -6.61 12.89 -21.44
CA PHE A 541 -7.68 13.29 -20.54
C PHE A 541 -7.68 14.80 -20.26
N ILE A 542 -6.53 15.33 -19.80
CA ILE A 542 -6.43 16.73 -19.35
C ILE A 542 -6.51 17.73 -20.51
N LEU A 543 -5.96 17.38 -21.69
CA LEU A 543 -5.83 18.33 -22.80
C LEU A 543 -6.89 18.18 -23.89
N ARG A 544 -7.56 17.03 -24.01
CA ARG A 544 -8.41 16.69 -25.16
C ARG A 544 -9.80 16.18 -24.81
N ASP A 545 -10.11 15.93 -23.54
CA ASP A 545 -11.36 15.30 -23.05
C ASP A 545 -11.75 14.02 -23.82
N GLN A 546 -10.73 13.22 -24.22
CA GLN A 546 -10.94 11.98 -24.97
C GLN A 546 -11.12 10.79 -24.04
N GLU A 547 -12.27 10.67 -23.41
CA GLU A 547 -12.58 9.65 -22.40
C GLU A 547 -12.42 8.21 -22.94
N LEU A 548 -12.93 7.94 -24.16
CA LEU A 548 -12.81 6.63 -24.81
C LEU A 548 -11.35 6.24 -25.07
N ALA A 549 -10.51 7.20 -25.51
CA ALA A 549 -9.09 6.93 -25.76
C ALA A 549 -8.36 6.61 -24.45
N VAL A 550 -8.65 7.35 -23.38
CA VAL A 550 -8.11 7.12 -22.05
C VAL A 550 -8.50 5.74 -21.54
N PHE A 551 -9.78 5.40 -21.58
CA PHE A 551 -10.29 4.08 -21.21
C PHE A 551 -9.59 2.96 -21.98
N SER A 552 -9.51 3.06 -23.30
CA SER A 552 -8.92 2.04 -24.16
C SER A 552 -7.43 1.85 -23.85
N VAL A 553 -6.68 2.95 -23.75
CA VAL A 553 -5.24 2.89 -23.50
C VAL A 553 -4.94 2.33 -22.10
N VAL A 554 -5.63 2.79 -21.07
CA VAL A 554 -5.42 2.29 -19.70
C VAL A 554 -5.80 0.82 -19.60
N SER A 555 -7.01 0.45 -20.03
CA SER A 555 -7.48 -0.93 -19.91
C SER A 555 -6.61 -1.91 -20.70
N LEU A 556 -6.22 -1.57 -21.94
CA LEU A 556 -5.36 -2.43 -22.76
C LEU A 556 -3.94 -2.54 -22.22
N SER A 557 -3.34 -1.43 -21.73
CA SER A 557 -1.97 -1.45 -21.21
C SER A 557 -1.85 -2.28 -19.92
N TYR A 558 -2.79 -2.14 -19.00
CA TYR A 558 -2.79 -2.94 -17.76
C TYR A 558 -3.21 -4.40 -18.00
N ALA A 559 -4.13 -4.66 -18.93
CA ALA A 559 -4.44 -6.03 -19.37
C ALA A 559 -3.23 -6.71 -20.02
N PHE A 560 -2.50 -5.99 -20.89
CA PHE A 560 -1.27 -6.49 -21.49
C PHE A 560 -0.19 -6.77 -20.42
N ALA A 561 0.00 -5.87 -19.46
CA ALA A 561 0.93 -6.07 -18.36
C ALA A 561 0.56 -7.30 -17.51
N THR A 562 -0.74 -7.52 -17.27
CA THR A 562 -1.24 -8.71 -16.58
C THR A 562 -0.92 -9.99 -17.36
N ALA A 563 -1.19 -10.01 -18.65
CA ALA A 563 -0.87 -11.14 -19.52
C ALA A 563 0.64 -11.38 -19.62
N ALA A 564 1.45 -10.31 -19.71
CA ALA A 564 2.91 -10.39 -19.73
C ALA A 564 3.50 -11.05 -18.48
N MET A 565 2.88 -10.86 -17.32
CA MET A 565 3.28 -11.54 -16.07
C MET A 565 2.72 -12.96 -15.98
N MET A 566 1.53 -13.22 -16.55
CA MET A 566 0.86 -14.50 -16.47
C MET A 566 1.48 -15.56 -17.39
N ILE A 567 1.90 -15.17 -18.62
CA ILE A 567 2.49 -16.11 -19.60
C ILE A 567 3.74 -16.80 -19.05
N PRO A 568 4.78 -16.11 -18.56
CA PRO A 568 5.93 -16.76 -17.96
C PRO A 568 5.57 -17.61 -16.72
N ALA A 569 4.60 -17.13 -15.91
CA ALA A 569 4.16 -17.87 -14.74
C ALA A 569 3.50 -19.21 -15.10
N LEU A 570 2.89 -19.34 -16.29
CA LEU A 570 2.31 -20.59 -16.78
C LEU A 570 3.34 -21.47 -17.51
N SER A 571 4.21 -20.86 -18.34
CA SER A 571 5.15 -21.62 -19.20
C SER A 571 6.40 -22.08 -18.44
N GLU A 572 6.82 -21.33 -17.44
CA GLU A 572 8.03 -21.61 -16.65
C GLU A 572 7.69 -22.02 -15.21
N PHE A 573 6.47 -22.49 -14.98
CA PHE A 573 6.00 -22.87 -13.64
C PHE A 573 6.95 -23.87 -12.97
N ASP A 574 7.39 -24.87 -13.69
CA ASP A 574 8.29 -25.91 -13.20
C ASP A 574 9.69 -25.36 -12.91
N PHE A 575 10.17 -24.43 -13.72
CA PHE A 575 11.46 -23.77 -13.52
C PHE A 575 11.41 -22.76 -12.36
N ALA A 576 10.39 -21.93 -12.29
CA ALA A 576 10.22 -20.93 -11.22
C ALA A 576 10.15 -21.57 -9.83
N PHE A 577 9.67 -22.81 -9.74
CA PHE A 577 9.58 -23.59 -8.51
C PHE A 577 10.64 -24.68 -8.35
N GLY A 578 11.67 -24.72 -9.22
CA GLY A 578 12.82 -25.62 -9.10
C GLY A 578 12.57 -27.08 -9.50
N ARG A 579 11.48 -27.37 -10.22
CA ARG A 579 11.16 -28.73 -10.72
C ARG A 579 12.06 -29.20 -11.88
N SER A 580 12.64 -28.28 -12.67
CA SER A 580 13.33 -28.59 -13.92
C SER A 580 14.86 -28.68 -13.84
N ARG A 581 15.44 -29.00 -12.66
CA ARG A 581 16.90 -29.19 -12.55
C ARG A 581 17.42 -30.55 -13.05
N THR A 582 16.56 -31.44 -13.51
CA THR A 582 16.94 -32.83 -13.86
C THR A 582 16.83 -33.19 -15.34
N ALA A 583 16.45 -32.27 -16.22
CA ALA A 583 16.26 -32.60 -17.66
C ALA A 583 17.40 -32.16 -18.58
N ASP A 584 18.34 -31.32 -18.13
CA ASP A 584 19.44 -30.79 -18.97
C ASP A 584 20.84 -31.31 -18.55
N GLU A 585 20.93 -32.38 -17.73
CA GLU A 585 22.20 -33.06 -17.41
C GLU A 585 22.28 -34.50 -17.95
N GLU A 586 21.50 -34.87 -18.97
CA GLU A 586 21.75 -36.09 -19.75
C GLU A 586 22.18 -35.78 -21.21
#